data_37c3e061966f10451936b145d5c841eb
#
_entry.id   37c3e061966f10451936b145d5c841eb
#
_cell.length_a   1.000
_cell.length_b   1.000
_cell.length_c   1.000
_cell.angle_alpha   90.00
_cell.angle_beta   90.00
_cell.angle_gamma   90.00
#
_symmetry.space_group_name_H-M   'P 1'
#
loop_
_entity.id
_entity.type
_entity.pdbx_description
1 polymer ?
#
loop_
_entity_poly.entity_id
_entity_poly.type
_entity_poly.pdbx_seq_one_letter_code
_entity_poly.pdbx_strand_id
1 'polypeptide(L)'
;DLATTGGGDTNSLQVRVIPNVTSWRVITVNNMFTVCRNLTQTGNSLENTTNLNSHMMKNIEWGACVYLSRSVYGKNGEVWNNPYYNNTTNYSPITGLCGNETNGKDNATTNMSNTVKYNEIGGGNASTTGNVYGIYDMAGGAWEYVAGIYRCGSSNDNRSNLWDSNNSKYVDKYTNTTDSQSTYYGNTNKYGDAVYETSSSGNSNTGSWDSSYSYFPFSSHPVFLRGGRAYDGSYAGVFAFNRSTGG
;
A
#
# COMPACT_ATOMS: atom_id res chain seq x y z
N ASP A 1 -18.85 4.20 -0.76
CA ASP A 1 -19.12 4.90 -2.00
C ASP A 1 -18.08 5.98 -2.18
N LEU A 2 -17.07 5.65 -2.96
CA LEU A 2 -15.96 6.55 -3.16
C LEU A 2 -16.31 7.48 -4.30
N ALA A 3 -16.59 8.70 -3.94
CA ALA A 3 -16.88 9.75 -4.89
C ALA A 3 -15.76 9.85 -5.96
N THR A 4 -16.09 10.39 -7.11
CA THR A 4 -15.16 10.67 -8.22
C THR A 4 -13.91 11.45 -7.79
N THR A 5 -13.93 12.07 -6.62
CA THR A 5 -12.85 12.85 -6.00
C THR A 5 -11.95 12.06 -5.06
N GLY A 6 -12.18 10.76 -4.87
CA GLY A 6 -11.33 9.90 -4.03
C GLY A 6 -11.65 9.87 -2.55
N GLY A 7 -12.84 10.27 -2.13
CA GLY A 7 -13.38 10.09 -0.77
C GLY A 7 -13.02 11.15 0.27
N GLY A 8 -11.88 11.80 0.16
CA GLY A 8 -11.45 12.88 1.04
C GLY A 8 -11.02 12.46 2.46
N ASP A 9 -10.59 13.45 3.25
CA ASP A 9 -10.04 13.26 4.59
C ASP A 9 -11.15 13.23 5.66
N THR A 10 -11.65 12.03 5.96
CA THR A 10 -12.69 11.82 6.97
C THR A 10 -12.50 10.46 7.66
N ASN A 11 -12.93 10.36 8.90
CA ASN A 11 -12.94 9.13 9.68
C ASN A 11 -14.35 8.54 9.89
N SER A 12 -15.35 9.10 9.19
CA SER A 12 -16.77 8.70 9.30
C SER A 12 -17.27 7.89 8.11
N LEU A 13 -16.43 7.60 7.12
CA LEU A 13 -16.84 6.81 5.95
C LEU A 13 -16.80 5.33 6.22
N GLN A 14 -17.74 4.61 5.62
CA GLN A 14 -17.70 3.16 5.50
C GLN A 14 -16.73 2.75 4.39
N VAL A 15 -15.75 1.92 4.73
CA VAL A 15 -14.83 1.33 3.75
C VAL A 15 -15.45 0.08 3.15
N ARG A 16 -15.29 -0.08 1.84
CA ARG A 16 -15.70 -1.28 1.11
C ARG A 16 -14.54 -1.79 0.25
N VAL A 17 -14.38 -3.09 0.17
CA VAL A 17 -13.45 -3.74 -0.75
C VAL A 17 -14.26 -4.20 -1.95
N ILE A 18 -14.28 -3.41 -3.01
CA ILE A 18 -15.02 -3.69 -4.25
C ILE A 18 -14.18 -3.31 -5.46
N PRO A 19 -14.28 -4.05 -6.57
CA PRO A 19 -13.61 -3.73 -7.81
C PRO A 19 -14.36 -2.67 -8.63
N ASN A 20 -13.69 -2.10 -9.62
CA ASN A 20 -14.22 -1.14 -10.60
C ASN A 20 -14.72 0.18 -9.98
N VAL A 21 -14.12 0.61 -8.90
CA VAL A 21 -14.38 1.91 -8.27
C VAL A 21 -13.10 2.71 -8.11
N THR A 22 -13.23 4.01 -7.98
CA THR A 22 -12.11 4.87 -7.65
C THR A 22 -11.56 4.51 -6.26
N SER A 23 -10.25 4.30 -6.15
CA SER A 23 -9.59 4.06 -4.86
C SER A 23 -9.81 5.24 -3.91
N TRP A 24 -9.98 4.95 -2.62
CA TRP A 24 -10.06 6.00 -1.60
C TRP A 24 -8.69 6.68 -1.43
N ARG A 25 -8.68 7.99 -1.61
CA ARG A 25 -7.48 8.83 -1.60
C ARG A 25 -7.76 10.16 -0.91
N VAL A 26 -6.72 11.00 -0.80
CA VAL A 26 -6.82 12.33 -0.19
C VAL A 26 -7.30 12.22 1.27
N ILE A 27 -6.66 11.33 2.01
CA ILE A 27 -6.96 11.04 3.41
C ILE A 27 -5.66 11.03 4.21
N THR A 28 -5.69 11.58 5.41
CA THR A 28 -4.57 11.49 6.35
C THR A 28 -4.41 10.07 6.89
N VAL A 29 -3.19 9.69 7.21
CA VAL A 29 -2.90 8.36 7.76
C VAL A 29 -3.61 8.12 9.09
N ASN A 30 -3.82 9.15 9.91
CA ASN A 30 -4.55 9.05 11.18
C ASN A 30 -6.03 8.70 10.96
N ASN A 31 -6.68 9.33 9.99
CA ASN A 31 -8.06 9.02 9.67
C ASN A 31 -8.19 7.63 9.06
N MET A 32 -7.28 7.26 8.16
CA MET A 32 -7.24 5.90 7.59
C MET A 32 -7.07 4.84 8.68
N PHE A 33 -6.14 5.06 9.62
CA PHE A 33 -5.93 4.16 10.76
C PHE A 33 -7.19 4.03 11.60
N THR A 34 -7.85 5.16 11.92
CA THR A 34 -9.09 5.18 12.70
C THR A 34 -10.22 4.42 12.01
N VAL A 35 -10.43 4.65 10.71
CA VAL A 35 -11.46 3.93 9.94
C VAL A 35 -11.21 2.44 9.93
N CYS A 36 -9.98 2.00 9.68
CA CYS A 36 -9.64 0.57 9.68
C CYS A 36 -9.85 -0.08 11.07
N ARG A 37 -9.63 0.66 12.15
CA ARG A 37 -9.90 0.18 13.52
C ARG A 37 -11.38 0.08 13.83
N ASN A 38 -12.21 0.86 13.16
CA ASN A 38 -13.63 1.00 13.46
C ASN A 38 -14.55 0.17 12.55
N LEU A 39 -14.04 -0.74 11.73
CA LEU A 39 -14.85 -1.49 10.76
C LEU A 39 -15.97 -2.32 11.41
N THR A 40 -15.81 -2.72 12.67
CA THR A 40 -16.80 -3.50 13.43
C THR A 40 -17.78 -2.66 14.24
N GLN A 41 -17.59 -1.32 14.26
CA GLN A 41 -18.50 -0.42 14.98
C GLN A 41 -19.81 -0.23 14.22
N THR A 42 -20.84 0.19 14.96
CA THR A 42 -22.17 0.47 14.40
C THR A 42 -22.09 1.40 13.20
N GLY A 43 -22.76 1.06 12.12
CA GLY A 43 -22.77 1.80 10.87
C GLY A 43 -21.64 1.48 9.91
N ASN A 44 -20.68 0.60 10.28
CA ASN A 44 -19.56 0.21 9.43
C ASN A 44 -19.73 -1.15 8.74
N SER A 45 -18.83 -1.46 7.81
CA SER A 45 -18.95 -2.60 6.90
C SER A 45 -19.04 -3.96 7.57
N LEU A 46 -18.45 -4.10 8.77
CA LEU A 46 -18.41 -5.34 9.56
C LEU A 46 -19.14 -5.18 10.89
N GLU A 47 -20.15 -4.30 10.91
CA GLU A 47 -20.99 -4.07 12.09
C GLU A 47 -21.51 -5.38 12.67
N ASN A 48 -21.59 -5.45 13.99
CA ASN A 48 -22.04 -6.60 14.77
C ASN A 48 -21.19 -7.88 14.61
N THR A 49 -20.04 -7.80 13.97
CA THR A 49 -19.11 -8.92 13.93
C THR A 49 -18.31 -8.95 15.24
N THR A 50 -18.63 -9.88 16.11
CA THR A 50 -17.88 -10.13 17.34
C THR A 50 -16.60 -10.91 17.06
N ASN A 51 -15.56 -10.68 17.84
CA ASN A 51 -14.24 -11.34 17.73
C ASN A 51 -13.40 -10.97 16.51
N LEU A 52 -13.78 -9.97 15.71
CA LEU A 52 -12.92 -9.38 14.71
C LEU A 52 -12.07 -8.28 15.32
N ASN A 53 -10.80 -8.28 14.93
CA ASN A 53 -9.83 -7.27 15.31
C ASN A 53 -9.33 -6.56 14.04
N SER A 54 -10.18 -5.69 13.50
CA SER A 54 -9.85 -4.94 12.30
C SER A 54 -8.76 -3.90 12.55
N HIS A 55 -7.85 -3.77 11.62
CA HIS A 55 -6.79 -2.75 11.68
C HIS A 55 -6.24 -2.46 10.28
N MET A 56 -5.56 -1.34 10.15
CA MET A 56 -4.81 -0.98 8.98
C MET A 56 -3.65 -1.98 8.79
N MET A 57 -3.42 -2.48 7.58
CA MET A 57 -2.35 -3.43 7.28
C MET A 57 -1.00 -2.91 7.78
N LYS A 58 -0.30 -3.70 8.57
CA LYS A 58 1.04 -3.37 9.04
C LYS A 58 2.08 -3.64 7.96
N ASN A 59 3.26 -3.06 8.09
CA ASN A 59 4.34 -3.28 7.13
C ASN A 59 4.79 -4.74 7.09
N ILE A 60 4.83 -5.42 8.25
CA ILE A 60 5.16 -6.85 8.31
C ILE A 60 4.07 -7.74 7.69
N GLU A 61 2.81 -7.34 7.77
CA GLU A 61 1.70 -8.07 7.12
C GLU A 61 1.75 -7.90 5.60
N TRP A 62 2.11 -6.70 5.13
CA TRP A 62 2.42 -6.46 3.72
C TRP A 62 3.54 -7.40 3.25
N GLY A 63 4.65 -7.44 3.99
CA GLY A 63 5.78 -8.31 3.70
C GLY A 63 5.40 -9.79 3.62
N ALA A 64 4.56 -10.27 4.54
CA ALA A 64 4.07 -11.64 4.53
C ALA A 64 3.27 -11.96 3.24
N CYS A 65 2.38 -11.05 2.81
CA CYS A 65 1.65 -11.19 1.54
C CYS A 65 2.59 -11.22 0.34
N VAL A 66 3.59 -10.36 0.33
CA VAL A 66 4.56 -10.24 -0.76
C VAL A 66 5.43 -11.50 -0.89
N TYR A 67 5.99 -11.99 0.21
CA TYR A 67 6.77 -13.23 0.21
C TYR A 67 5.92 -14.44 -0.18
N LEU A 68 4.68 -14.50 0.31
CA LEU A 68 3.77 -15.57 -0.09
C LEU A 68 3.45 -15.52 -1.59
N SER A 69 3.26 -14.32 -2.15
CA SER A 69 3.01 -14.16 -3.60
C SER A 69 4.16 -14.68 -4.45
N ARG A 70 5.41 -14.59 -3.97
CA ARG A 70 6.62 -15.09 -4.63
C ARG A 70 6.88 -16.58 -4.42
N SER A 71 6.19 -17.20 -3.50
CA SER A 71 6.32 -18.62 -3.22
C SER A 71 5.56 -19.49 -4.23
N VAL A 72 5.80 -20.79 -4.19
CA VAL A 72 5.05 -21.78 -4.99
C VAL A 72 3.57 -21.86 -4.62
N TYR A 73 3.18 -21.30 -3.48
CA TYR A 73 1.78 -21.23 -3.02
C TYR A 73 1.07 -19.94 -3.46
N GLY A 74 1.81 -18.96 -3.96
CA GLY A 74 1.29 -17.72 -4.50
C GLY A 74 1.35 -17.69 -6.03
N LYS A 75 1.49 -16.49 -6.59
CA LYS A 75 1.66 -16.29 -8.03
C LYS A 75 2.95 -16.94 -8.57
N ASN A 76 3.94 -17.14 -7.71
CA ASN A 76 5.27 -17.66 -8.07
C ASN A 76 5.95 -16.82 -9.17
N GLY A 77 5.81 -15.52 -9.09
CA GLY A 77 6.34 -14.57 -10.06
C GLY A 77 6.00 -13.15 -9.68
N GLU A 78 6.33 -12.22 -10.54
CA GLU A 78 6.01 -10.81 -10.34
C GLU A 78 4.50 -10.55 -10.44
N VAL A 79 3.93 -9.87 -9.46
CA VAL A 79 2.55 -9.41 -9.50
C VAL A 79 2.47 -8.22 -10.45
N TRP A 80 1.57 -8.28 -11.43
CA TRP A 80 1.43 -7.23 -12.42
C TRP A 80 0.77 -5.98 -11.82
N ASN A 81 1.15 -4.83 -12.33
CA ASN A 81 0.62 -3.56 -11.87
C ASN A 81 -0.84 -3.36 -12.29
N ASN A 82 -1.56 -2.62 -11.47
CA ASN A 82 -2.74 -1.88 -11.90
C ASN A 82 -2.25 -0.56 -12.55
N PRO A 83 -2.20 -0.46 -13.89
CA PRO A 83 -1.55 0.66 -14.57
C PRO A 83 -2.52 1.80 -14.91
N TYR A 84 -3.81 1.66 -14.58
CA TYR A 84 -4.82 2.62 -14.99
C TYR A 84 -4.93 3.81 -14.03
N TYR A 85 -5.00 5.00 -14.60
CA TYR A 85 -5.37 6.21 -13.87
C TYR A 85 -6.21 7.15 -14.74
N ASN A 86 -7.16 7.84 -14.11
CA ASN A 86 -7.93 8.89 -14.76
C ASN A 86 -7.24 10.24 -14.54
N ASN A 87 -6.65 10.83 -15.58
CA ASN A 87 -5.93 12.09 -15.49
C ASN A 87 -6.83 13.33 -15.41
N THR A 88 -8.12 13.20 -15.68
CA THR A 88 -9.09 14.30 -15.55
C THR A 88 -9.58 14.48 -14.12
N THR A 89 -9.40 13.46 -13.27
CA THR A 89 -9.82 13.45 -11.87
C THR A 89 -8.65 13.15 -10.92
N ASN A 90 -7.63 14.02 -10.95
CA ASN A 90 -6.46 13.91 -10.06
C ASN A 90 -5.75 12.55 -10.11
N TYR A 91 -5.54 11.99 -11.30
CA TYR A 91 -4.87 10.70 -11.46
C TYR A 91 -5.50 9.56 -10.67
N SER A 92 -6.84 9.51 -10.66
CA SER A 92 -7.57 8.51 -9.89
C SER A 92 -7.45 7.11 -10.49
N PRO A 93 -6.87 6.14 -9.77
CA PRO A 93 -6.89 4.75 -10.19
C PRO A 93 -8.27 4.12 -9.94
N ILE A 94 -8.55 3.08 -10.71
CA ILE A 94 -9.74 2.22 -10.54
C ILE A 94 -9.27 0.88 -9.98
N THR A 95 -9.96 0.38 -8.97
CA THR A 95 -9.61 -0.87 -8.27
C THR A 95 -9.83 -2.12 -9.10
N GLY A 96 -9.01 -3.15 -8.88
CA GLY A 96 -9.17 -4.47 -9.47
C GLY A 96 -8.87 -4.54 -10.97
N LEU A 97 -7.99 -3.68 -11.47
CA LEU A 97 -7.49 -3.71 -12.83
C LEU A 97 -6.09 -4.31 -12.88
N CYS A 98 -5.74 -4.84 -14.03
CA CYS A 98 -4.45 -5.42 -14.36
C CYS A 98 -3.96 -4.89 -15.71
N GLY A 99 -2.66 -4.75 -15.91
CA GLY A 99 -2.09 -4.56 -17.23
C GLY A 99 -2.48 -5.71 -18.17
N ASN A 100 -2.43 -5.48 -19.47
CA ASN A 100 -2.72 -6.53 -20.46
C ASN A 100 -1.46 -6.93 -21.23
N GLU A 101 -1.51 -8.09 -21.87
CA GLU A 101 -0.38 -8.64 -22.63
C GLU A 101 0.07 -7.73 -23.79
N THR A 102 -0.84 -6.95 -24.36
CA THR A 102 -0.54 -6.08 -25.51
C THR A 102 0.22 -4.83 -25.09
N ASN A 103 -0.16 -4.23 -23.96
CA ASN A 103 0.46 -2.99 -23.48
C ASN A 103 1.49 -3.25 -22.38
N GLY A 104 1.61 -4.49 -21.92
CA GLY A 104 2.54 -4.90 -20.88
C GLY A 104 2.03 -4.66 -19.48
N LYS A 105 2.73 -5.25 -18.53
CA LYS A 105 2.36 -5.26 -17.11
C LYS A 105 2.56 -3.93 -16.38
N ASP A 106 3.44 -3.06 -16.91
CA ASP A 106 3.90 -1.85 -16.19
C ASP A 106 3.54 -0.55 -16.91
N ASN A 107 2.97 -0.61 -18.11
CA ASN A 107 2.72 0.59 -18.90
C ASN A 107 1.53 1.37 -18.36
N ALA A 108 1.82 2.49 -17.69
CA ALA A 108 0.81 3.43 -17.23
C ALA A 108 -0.13 3.88 -18.38
N THR A 109 -1.41 3.89 -18.12
CA THR A 109 -2.41 4.19 -19.15
C THR A 109 -3.62 4.94 -18.61
N THR A 110 -4.15 5.85 -19.44
CA THR A 110 -5.46 6.50 -19.22
C THR A 110 -6.57 5.84 -20.01
N ASN A 111 -6.24 4.81 -20.78
CA ASN A 111 -7.19 4.09 -21.60
C ASN A 111 -7.55 2.75 -20.95
N MET A 112 -8.81 2.61 -20.54
CA MET A 112 -9.33 1.38 -19.93
C MET A 112 -9.15 0.14 -20.81
N SER A 113 -9.17 0.27 -22.15
CA SER A 113 -8.96 -0.86 -23.05
C SER A 113 -7.56 -1.46 -22.99
N ASN A 114 -6.62 -0.76 -22.38
CA ASN A 114 -5.25 -1.24 -22.13
C ASN A 114 -5.13 -2.02 -20.81
N THR A 115 -6.24 -2.33 -20.19
CA THR A 115 -6.31 -3.11 -18.93
C THR A 115 -7.27 -4.27 -19.08
N VAL A 116 -7.18 -5.22 -18.15
CA VAL A 116 -8.16 -6.30 -17.95
C VAL A 116 -8.68 -6.23 -16.52
N LYS A 117 -9.94 -6.62 -16.35
CA LYS A 117 -10.54 -6.67 -15.01
C LYS A 117 -10.11 -7.92 -14.27
N TYR A 118 -10.16 -7.86 -12.93
CA TYR A 118 -9.76 -8.95 -12.04
C TYR A 118 -10.37 -10.32 -12.39
N ASN A 119 -11.61 -10.35 -12.92
CA ASN A 119 -12.37 -11.55 -13.26
C ASN A 119 -12.38 -11.90 -14.75
N GLU A 120 -11.59 -11.21 -15.56
CA GLU A 120 -11.39 -11.50 -16.97
C GLU A 120 -10.10 -12.31 -17.18
N ILE A 121 -9.95 -12.91 -18.36
CA ILE A 121 -8.74 -13.66 -18.73
C ILE A 121 -7.52 -12.74 -18.65
N GLY A 122 -6.53 -13.13 -17.87
CA GLY A 122 -5.33 -12.32 -17.62
C GLY A 122 -5.42 -11.43 -16.38
N GLY A 123 -6.63 -11.10 -15.88
CA GLY A 123 -6.80 -10.25 -14.71
C GLY A 123 -6.16 -10.79 -13.44
N GLY A 124 -6.12 -12.11 -13.28
CA GLY A 124 -5.43 -12.77 -12.17
C GLY A 124 -3.92 -12.49 -12.10
N ASN A 125 -3.30 -11.94 -13.15
CA ASN A 125 -1.89 -11.55 -13.10
C ASN A 125 -1.60 -10.42 -12.10
N ALA A 126 -2.57 -9.57 -11.76
CA ALA A 126 -2.43 -8.55 -10.72
C ALA A 126 -2.77 -9.07 -9.31
N SER A 127 -3.11 -10.35 -9.18
CA SER A 127 -3.40 -10.99 -7.90
C SER A 127 -2.15 -11.61 -7.27
N THR A 128 -2.06 -11.56 -5.96
CA THR A 128 -0.98 -12.21 -5.20
C THR A 128 -0.92 -13.73 -5.36
N THR A 129 -1.99 -14.37 -5.81
CA THR A 129 -2.07 -15.81 -6.05
C THR A 129 -2.02 -16.19 -7.53
N GLY A 130 -1.97 -15.21 -8.44
CA GLY A 130 -2.02 -15.47 -9.88
C GLY A 130 -3.38 -15.93 -10.40
N ASN A 131 -4.42 -15.85 -9.59
CA ASN A 131 -5.80 -16.22 -9.92
C ASN A 131 -6.80 -15.24 -9.28
N VAL A 132 -8.09 -15.44 -9.52
CA VAL A 132 -9.14 -14.50 -9.08
C VAL A 132 -9.28 -14.37 -7.54
N TYR A 133 -8.75 -15.28 -6.76
CA TYR A 133 -8.98 -15.35 -5.30
C TYR A 133 -7.89 -14.68 -4.45
N GLY A 134 -6.89 -14.04 -5.04
CA GLY A 134 -5.85 -13.35 -4.30
C GLY A 134 -6.17 -11.90 -3.97
N ILE A 135 -5.17 -11.20 -3.45
CA ILE A 135 -5.25 -9.76 -3.14
C ILE A 135 -4.85 -8.98 -4.38
N TYR A 136 -5.63 -7.99 -4.73
CA TYR A 136 -5.40 -7.06 -5.83
C TYR A 136 -4.91 -5.71 -5.34
N ASP A 137 -4.47 -4.88 -6.28
CA ASP A 137 -4.02 -3.51 -6.07
C ASP A 137 -2.78 -3.34 -5.17
N MET A 138 -2.10 -4.44 -4.80
CA MET A 138 -0.81 -4.39 -4.12
C MET A 138 0.35 -3.93 -5.03
N ALA A 139 0.11 -3.75 -6.31
CA ALA A 139 1.09 -3.25 -7.29
C ALA A 139 0.41 -2.24 -8.21
N GLY A 140 0.93 -1.00 -8.26
CA GLY A 140 0.30 0.09 -9.03
C GLY A 140 -0.96 0.64 -8.35
N GLY A 141 -1.90 1.19 -9.13
CA GLY A 141 -3.09 1.82 -8.56
C GLY A 141 -2.76 3.11 -7.81
N ALA A 142 -3.02 3.16 -6.53
CA ALA A 142 -2.62 4.24 -5.64
C ALA A 142 -1.53 3.78 -4.67
N TRP A 143 -0.63 4.68 -4.28
CA TRP A 143 0.24 4.41 -3.13
C TRP A 143 -0.61 4.10 -1.89
N GLU A 144 -0.32 3.01 -1.21
CA GLU A 144 -1.07 2.55 -0.07
C GLU A 144 -0.32 2.84 1.24
N TYR A 145 -0.96 3.58 2.13
CA TYR A 145 -0.45 3.72 3.49
C TYR A 145 -0.54 2.39 4.22
N VAL A 146 0.53 2.03 4.91
CA VAL A 146 0.54 0.93 5.88
C VAL A 146 0.75 1.47 7.30
N ALA A 147 0.33 0.71 8.30
CA ALA A 147 0.58 1.04 9.70
C ALA A 147 2.04 0.77 10.07
N GLY A 148 2.93 1.52 9.44
CA GLY A 148 4.38 1.52 9.64
C GLY A 148 4.88 2.95 9.78
N ILE A 149 5.60 3.25 10.85
CA ILE A 149 6.05 4.60 11.15
C ILE A 149 7.48 4.64 11.70
N TYR A 150 8.25 5.61 11.22
CA TYR A 150 9.63 5.87 11.63
C TYR A 150 9.71 7.04 12.61
N ARG A 151 10.63 6.97 13.55
CA ARG A 151 10.99 8.08 14.44
C ARG A 151 12.49 8.13 14.68
N CYS A 152 13.05 9.33 14.58
CA CYS A 152 14.37 9.65 15.10
C CYS A 152 14.21 10.61 16.27
N GLY A 153 14.62 10.18 17.46
CA GLY A 153 14.47 11.00 18.67
C GLY A 153 13.02 11.20 19.13
N SER A 154 12.73 12.35 19.74
CA SER A 154 11.42 12.69 20.33
C SER A 154 10.73 13.76 19.50
N SER A 155 10.10 13.41 18.40
CA SER A 155 9.26 14.33 17.65
C SER A 155 7.79 14.13 17.99
N ASN A 156 7.09 15.21 18.34
CA ASN A 156 5.63 15.24 18.41
C ASN A 156 5.10 15.64 17.03
N ASP A 157 4.20 14.85 16.48
CA ASP A 157 3.60 15.16 15.21
C ASP A 157 2.11 14.74 15.14
N ASN A 158 1.45 15.16 14.06
CA ASN A 158 0.04 14.93 13.84
C ASN A 158 -0.35 13.44 13.59
N ARG A 159 0.60 12.52 13.71
CA ARG A 159 0.43 11.06 13.54
C ARG A 159 0.36 10.35 14.88
N SER A 160 -0.21 11.02 15.88
CA SER A 160 -0.27 10.57 17.27
C SER A 160 -0.88 9.18 17.42
N ASN A 161 -1.89 8.82 16.64
CA ASN A 161 -2.54 7.51 16.72
C ASN A 161 -1.57 6.35 16.41
N LEU A 162 -0.63 6.54 15.48
CA LEU A 162 0.36 5.51 15.15
C LEU A 162 1.44 5.38 16.23
N TRP A 163 1.72 6.45 16.99
CA TRP A 163 2.69 6.42 18.08
C TRP A 163 2.10 6.10 19.44
N ASP A 164 0.79 6.15 19.59
CA ASP A 164 0.13 5.80 20.84
C ASP A 164 0.56 4.41 21.31
N SER A 165 0.92 4.30 22.59
CA SER A 165 1.32 3.03 23.20
C SER A 165 0.18 2.00 23.18
N ASN A 166 -1.06 2.43 23.30
CA ASN A 166 -2.25 1.58 23.23
C ASN A 166 -2.44 0.95 21.84
N ASN A 167 -1.87 1.55 20.81
CA ASN A 167 -1.93 1.06 19.42
C ASN A 167 -0.70 0.24 19.01
N SER A 168 0.24 -0.04 19.89
CA SER A 168 1.52 -0.71 19.57
C SER A 168 1.34 -2.09 18.91
N LYS A 169 0.24 -2.79 19.19
CA LYS A 169 -0.12 -4.06 18.54
C LYS A 169 -0.41 -3.90 17.05
N TYR A 170 -0.86 -2.74 16.63
CA TYR A 170 -1.40 -2.47 15.29
C TYR A 170 -0.49 -1.65 14.40
N VAL A 171 0.71 -1.33 14.88
CA VAL A 171 1.65 -0.46 14.16
C VAL A 171 3.05 -1.02 14.25
N ASP A 172 3.73 -1.11 13.12
CA ASP A 172 5.17 -1.38 13.09
C ASP A 172 5.94 -0.08 13.31
N LYS A 173 6.64 0.01 14.43
CA LYS A 173 7.42 1.19 14.83
C LYS A 173 8.89 0.96 14.50
N TYR A 174 9.48 1.91 13.79
CA TYR A 174 10.88 1.94 13.40
C TYR A 174 11.56 3.11 14.11
N THR A 175 12.69 2.86 14.75
CA THR A 175 13.42 3.88 15.50
C THR A 175 14.89 3.90 15.11
N ASN A 176 15.49 5.09 15.06
CA ASN A 176 16.93 5.25 14.88
C ASN A 176 17.45 6.42 15.70
N THR A 177 18.75 6.43 15.91
CA THR A 177 19.49 7.55 16.52
C THR A 177 20.00 8.54 15.47
N THR A 178 20.14 8.12 14.23
CA THR A 178 20.60 8.94 13.10
C THR A 178 19.47 9.14 12.10
N ASP A 179 19.10 10.38 11.85
CA ASP A 179 18.08 10.75 10.88
C ASP A 179 18.71 10.96 9.51
N SER A 180 18.58 10.00 8.63
CA SER A 180 19.13 10.07 7.29
C SER A 180 18.27 9.32 6.27
N GLN A 181 17.98 9.99 5.15
CA GLN A 181 17.27 9.40 4.02
C GLN A 181 18.02 8.25 3.35
N SER A 182 19.35 8.23 3.48
CA SER A 182 20.20 7.21 2.87
C SER A 182 20.52 6.05 3.79
N THR A 183 20.29 6.19 5.09
CA THR A 183 20.55 5.14 6.08
C THR A 183 19.27 4.44 6.48
N TYR A 184 18.83 3.48 5.68
CA TYR A 184 17.71 2.60 6.05
C TYR A 184 18.12 1.47 7.02
N TYR A 185 19.35 1.48 7.48
CA TYR A 185 19.94 0.47 8.39
C TYR A 185 19.44 0.54 9.83
N GLY A 186 18.55 1.46 10.15
CA GLY A 186 18.19 1.75 11.54
C GLY A 186 17.39 0.69 12.29
N ASN A 187 16.87 -0.32 11.62
CA ASN A 187 16.04 -1.34 12.30
C ASN A 187 16.22 -2.73 11.70
N THR A 188 17.39 -3.28 11.92
CA THR A 188 17.71 -4.68 11.58
C THR A 188 16.83 -5.72 12.29
N ASN A 189 15.91 -5.31 13.15
CA ASN A 189 15.01 -6.18 13.90
C ASN A 189 13.63 -6.35 13.27
N LYS A 190 13.38 -5.74 12.10
CA LYS A 190 12.10 -5.80 11.36
C LYS A 190 12.20 -6.72 10.13
N TYR A 191 12.69 -7.94 10.35
CA TYR A 191 12.73 -8.93 9.30
C TYR A 191 11.32 -9.40 8.92
N GLY A 192 11.11 -9.64 7.62
CA GLY A 192 9.85 -10.14 7.09
C GLY A 192 8.90 -9.07 6.59
N ASP A 193 9.27 -7.78 6.64
CA ASP A 193 8.46 -6.68 6.13
C ASP A 193 8.71 -6.37 4.64
N ALA A 194 9.63 -7.09 4.00
CA ALA A 194 10.05 -6.88 2.61
C ALA A 194 10.55 -5.45 2.35
N VAL A 195 11.33 -4.92 3.27
CA VAL A 195 12.00 -3.61 3.14
C VAL A 195 13.52 -3.82 3.12
N TYR A 196 14.13 -4.15 4.24
CA TYR A 196 15.59 -4.33 4.32
C TYR A 196 16.09 -5.51 3.50
N GLU A 197 15.37 -6.62 3.53
CA GLU A 197 15.78 -7.87 2.92
C GLU A 197 15.74 -7.82 1.39
N THR A 198 14.93 -6.91 0.85
CA THR A 198 14.67 -6.80 -0.59
C THR A 198 15.33 -5.61 -1.24
N SER A 199 15.98 -4.75 -0.46
CA SER A 199 16.46 -3.45 -0.93
C SER A 199 17.98 -3.35 -0.83
N SER A 200 18.59 -2.78 -1.87
CA SER A 200 20.01 -2.42 -1.92
C SER A 200 20.26 -0.95 -1.55
N SER A 201 19.20 -0.14 -1.48
CA SER A 201 19.28 1.29 -1.20
C SER A 201 17.99 1.77 -0.52
N GLY A 202 18.12 2.65 0.46
CA GLY A 202 16.98 3.29 1.14
C GLY A 202 16.55 4.61 0.52
N ASN A 203 17.06 4.99 -0.64
CA ASN A 203 16.74 6.24 -1.33
C ASN A 203 16.98 6.13 -2.85
N SER A 204 16.21 5.27 -3.52
CA SER A 204 16.39 4.99 -4.94
C SER A 204 15.08 4.71 -5.67
N ASN A 205 15.02 5.09 -6.94
CA ASN A 205 13.90 4.73 -7.81
C ASN A 205 13.90 3.22 -8.18
N THR A 206 15.03 2.53 -8.03
CA THR A 206 15.19 1.14 -8.47
C THR A 206 15.97 0.31 -7.46
N GLY A 207 15.78 0.57 -6.18
CA GLY A 207 16.58 -0.05 -5.12
C GLY A 207 15.99 -1.31 -4.52
N SER A 208 14.75 -1.66 -4.83
CA SER A 208 14.08 -2.84 -4.32
C SER A 208 14.01 -3.96 -5.37
N TRP A 209 13.59 -5.17 -4.96
CA TRP A 209 13.36 -6.27 -5.89
C TRP A 209 12.37 -5.86 -6.99
N ASP A 210 12.51 -6.47 -8.16
CA ASP A 210 11.75 -6.14 -9.38
C ASP A 210 11.93 -4.69 -9.85
N SER A 211 13.04 -4.05 -9.49
CA SER A 211 13.32 -2.63 -9.82
C SER A 211 12.33 -1.64 -9.21
N SER A 212 11.61 -2.04 -8.18
CA SER A 212 10.63 -1.19 -7.50
C SER A 212 11.29 -0.09 -6.67
N TYR A 213 10.52 0.97 -6.35
CA TYR A 213 10.95 2.06 -5.47
C TYR A 213 11.46 1.57 -4.11
N SER A 214 12.51 2.24 -3.59
CA SER A 214 13.02 2.03 -2.24
C SER A 214 13.37 3.36 -1.56
N TYR A 215 12.36 4.05 -1.02
CA TYR A 215 12.55 5.29 -0.26
C TYR A 215 12.19 5.08 1.21
N PHE A 216 13.21 4.89 2.04
CA PHE A 216 13.02 4.65 3.48
C PHE A 216 12.53 5.92 4.19
N PRO A 217 11.58 5.82 5.13
CA PRO A 217 11.13 6.92 5.95
C PRO A 217 12.24 7.58 6.77
N PHE A 218 12.05 8.85 7.06
CA PHE A 218 12.90 9.66 7.94
C PHE A 218 12.02 10.71 8.65
N SER A 219 12.56 11.48 9.59
CA SER A 219 11.77 12.30 10.51
C SER A 219 10.73 13.21 9.86
N SER A 220 11.04 13.85 8.72
CA SER A 220 10.07 14.71 8.04
C SER A 220 9.03 13.96 7.19
N HIS A 221 9.32 12.70 6.82
CA HIS A 221 8.44 11.83 6.05
C HIS A 221 8.39 10.43 6.70
N PRO A 222 7.79 10.29 7.90
CA PRO A 222 7.98 9.13 8.74
C PRO A 222 7.06 7.94 8.40
N VAL A 223 6.05 8.10 7.54
CA VAL A 223 5.06 7.07 7.27
C VAL A 223 5.43 6.28 6.02
N PHE A 224 5.27 4.97 6.08
CA PHE A 224 5.47 4.11 4.92
C PHE A 224 4.30 4.14 3.94
N LEU A 225 4.65 4.18 2.67
CA LEU A 225 3.79 3.89 1.54
C LEU A 225 4.28 2.61 0.85
N ARG A 226 3.37 1.81 0.30
CA ARG A 226 3.66 0.56 -0.41
C ARG A 226 3.00 0.54 -1.79
N GLY A 227 3.42 -0.41 -2.64
CA GLY A 227 2.76 -0.78 -3.88
C GLY A 227 3.12 0.06 -5.10
N GLY A 228 3.43 1.33 -4.93
CA GLY A 228 3.54 2.26 -6.06
C GLY A 228 2.18 2.75 -6.56
N ARG A 229 2.20 3.58 -7.58
CA ARG A 229 0.98 4.10 -8.21
C ARG A 229 0.96 3.77 -9.70
N ALA A 230 -0.21 3.85 -10.30
CA ALA A 230 -0.47 3.47 -11.69
C ALA A 230 0.54 4.04 -12.70
N TYR A 231 1.00 5.26 -12.51
CA TYR A 231 1.92 5.92 -13.46
C TYR A 231 3.41 5.87 -13.06
N ASP A 232 3.77 5.09 -12.05
CA ASP A 232 5.18 4.83 -11.71
C ASP A 232 5.83 3.79 -12.64
N GLY A 233 5.01 3.11 -13.47
CA GLY A 233 5.51 2.12 -14.42
C GLY A 233 6.19 0.96 -13.71
N SER A 234 7.35 0.55 -14.20
CA SER A 234 8.16 -0.55 -13.62
C SER A 234 8.70 -0.25 -12.22
N TYR A 235 8.58 0.99 -11.72
CA TYR A 235 8.96 1.33 -10.36
C TYR A 235 7.88 1.00 -9.32
N ALA A 236 6.62 0.85 -9.75
CA ALA A 236 5.58 0.28 -8.92
C ALA A 236 5.77 -1.24 -8.79
N GLY A 237 5.24 -1.82 -7.73
CA GLY A 237 5.31 -3.27 -7.51
C GLY A 237 5.12 -3.60 -6.05
N VAL A 238 4.87 -4.87 -5.77
CA VAL A 238 4.62 -5.33 -4.39
C VAL A 238 5.79 -5.08 -3.43
N PHE A 239 7.02 -5.00 -3.96
CA PHE A 239 8.23 -4.67 -3.18
C PHE A 239 8.46 -3.16 -3.05
N ALA A 240 7.70 -2.33 -3.76
CA ALA A 240 7.87 -0.90 -3.66
C ALA A 240 7.54 -0.39 -2.26
N PHE A 241 8.40 0.49 -1.76
CA PHE A 241 8.11 1.30 -0.59
C PHE A 241 8.57 2.73 -0.80
N ASN A 242 7.83 3.64 -0.19
CA ASN A 242 8.10 5.06 -0.24
C ASN A 242 7.74 5.67 1.13
N ARG A 243 7.92 6.95 1.27
CA ARG A 243 7.74 7.72 2.49
C ARG A 243 6.76 8.88 2.29
N SER A 244 6.04 9.23 3.33
CA SER A 244 5.10 10.35 3.32
C SER A 244 5.12 11.09 4.65
N THR A 245 4.66 12.35 4.59
CA THR A 245 4.34 13.12 5.79
C THR A 245 3.16 12.54 6.56
N GLY A 246 2.29 11.78 5.89
CA GLY A 246 1.09 11.19 6.49
C GLY A 246 -0.17 12.02 6.29
N GLY A 247 -0.09 13.08 5.48
CA GLY A 247 -1.18 14.03 5.17
C GLY A 247 -0.98 15.36 5.82
#